data_cae8c3aecfd93216df69023765dcc9cf
#
_entry.id   cae8c3aecfd93216df69023765dcc9cf
#
_cell.length_a   1.000
_cell.length_b   1.000
_cell.length_c   1.000
_cell.angle_alpha   90.00
_cell.angle_beta   90.00
_cell.angle_gamma   90.00
#
_symmetry.space_group_name_H-M   'P 1'
#
loop_
_entity.id
_entity.type
_entity.pdbx_description
1 polymer ?
#
loop_
_entity_poly.entity_id
_entity_poly.type
_entity_poly.pdbx_seq_one_letter_code
_entity_poly.pdbx_strand_id
1 'polypeptide(L)'
;MKITNLGSQSYASFYVACELFKQMNGDKHSKLGLATGGTMVDVYRFLVELLHKNQLDVSDVITFNLDEYVGLTSNHPQSYHYYMNDILFNQYPYFTTTRTYIPRGDADDLDQEAKRYEQLIDELGPVDIQILGIGENGHIGFNEPGTDLNSP
;
A
#
# COMPACT_ATOMS: atom_id res chain seq x y z
N MET A 1 4.73 1.64 -21.94
CA MET A 1 5.25 2.09 -20.63
C MET A 1 5.67 3.55 -20.73
N LYS A 2 5.30 4.38 -19.76
CA LYS A 2 5.75 5.79 -19.67
C LYS A 2 6.87 5.88 -18.62
N ILE A 3 8.00 6.47 -19.00
CA ILE A 3 9.11 6.71 -18.09
C ILE A 3 9.20 8.20 -17.84
N THR A 4 9.25 8.60 -16.56
CA THR A 4 9.36 10.01 -16.15
C THR A 4 10.54 10.15 -15.19
N ASN A 5 11.56 10.90 -15.59
CA ASN A 5 12.67 11.25 -14.70
C ASN A 5 12.35 12.59 -14.01
N LEU A 6 12.21 12.56 -12.69
CA LEU A 6 11.88 13.73 -11.87
C LEU A 6 13.10 14.36 -11.17
N GLY A 7 14.30 13.86 -11.48
CA GLY A 7 15.58 14.43 -11.05
C GLY A 7 15.98 14.20 -9.59
N SER A 8 15.04 13.89 -8.70
CA SER A 8 15.34 13.55 -7.31
C SER A 8 14.28 12.61 -6.72
N GLN A 9 14.68 11.87 -5.68
CA GLN A 9 13.77 11.02 -4.90
C GLN A 9 12.63 11.84 -4.27
N SER A 10 12.92 13.02 -3.75
CA SER A 10 11.90 13.87 -3.13
C SER A 10 10.83 14.31 -4.13
N TYR A 11 11.22 14.72 -5.34
CA TYR A 11 10.25 15.05 -6.39
C TYR A 11 9.47 13.83 -6.86
N ALA A 12 10.11 12.67 -6.95
CA ALA A 12 9.42 11.43 -7.31
C ALA A 12 8.39 11.04 -6.23
N SER A 13 8.76 11.12 -4.96
CA SER A 13 7.87 10.83 -3.83
C SER A 13 6.67 11.79 -3.79
N PHE A 14 6.91 13.09 -4.01
CA PHE A 14 5.84 14.07 -4.08
C PHE A 14 4.90 13.82 -5.27
N TYR A 15 5.46 13.48 -6.44
CA TYR A 15 4.66 13.14 -7.62
C TYR A 15 3.73 11.95 -7.37
N VAL A 16 4.26 10.87 -6.76
CA VAL A 16 3.46 9.68 -6.41
C VAL A 16 2.36 10.04 -5.40
N ALA A 17 2.68 10.84 -4.38
CA ALA A 17 1.70 11.33 -3.41
C ALA A 17 0.57 12.13 -4.09
N CYS A 18 0.92 12.98 -5.06
CA CYS A 18 -0.06 13.74 -5.85
C CYS A 18 -0.96 12.83 -6.68
N GLU A 19 -0.43 11.77 -7.28
CA GLU A 19 -1.24 10.82 -8.07
C GLU A 19 -2.24 10.06 -7.17
N LEU A 20 -1.80 9.58 -5.99
CA LEU A 20 -2.69 8.99 -4.99
C LEU A 20 -3.78 9.97 -4.53
N PHE A 21 -3.37 11.20 -4.22
CA PHE A 21 -4.31 12.25 -3.81
C PHE A 21 -5.35 12.55 -4.90
N LYS A 22 -4.91 12.72 -6.15
CA LYS A 22 -5.80 12.98 -7.29
C LYS A 22 -6.81 11.85 -7.48
N GLN A 23 -6.37 10.59 -7.36
CA GLN A 23 -7.24 9.44 -7.47
C GLN A 23 -8.35 9.52 -6.42
N MET A 24 -8.02 9.67 -5.15
CA MET A 24 -8.99 9.76 -4.06
C MET A 24 -9.89 11.01 -4.14
N ASN A 25 -9.34 12.13 -4.59
CA ASN A 25 -10.12 13.36 -4.76
C ASN A 25 -11.10 13.29 -5.94
N GLY A 26 -10.76 12.50 -6.95
CA GLY A 26 -11.63 12.25 -8.13
C GLY A 26 -12.70 11.21 -7.89
N ASP A 27 -12.43 10.22 -7.02
CA ASP A 27 -13.37 9.17 -6.67
C ASP A 27 -13.20 8.80 -5.19
N LYS A 28 -14.22 9.11 -4.38
CA LYS A 28 -14.25 8.78 -2.94
C LYS A 28 -14.30 7.28 -2.64
N HIS A 29 -14.66 6.44 -3.62
CA HIS A 29 -14.66 4.97 -3.51
C HIS A 29 -13.40 4.34 -4.08
N SER A 30 -12.33 5.13 -4.24
CA SER A 30 -11.05 4.66 -4.77
C SER A 30 -10.52 3.44 -4.02
N LYS A 31 -9.91 2.54 -4.78
CA LYS A 31 -9.26 1.32 -4.30
C LYS A 31 -7.77 1.41 -4.61
N LEU A 32 -6.97 1.49 -3.57
CA LEU A 32 -5.54 1.77 -3.69
C LEU A 32 -4.72 0.54 -3.33
N GLY A 33 -3.81 0.15 -4.19
CA GLY A 33 -2.74 -0.78 -3.86
C GLY A 33 -1.53 0.00 -3.33
N LEU A 34 -1.19 -0.22 -2.06
CA LEU A 34 -0.14 0.50 -1.35
C LEU A 34 1.10 -0.38 -1.15
N ALA A 35 2.26 0.24 -1.11
CA ALA A 35 3.54 -0.41 -0.88
C ALA A 35 4.12 0.01 0.47
N THR A 36 5.11 -0.75 0.97
CA THR A 36 5.89 -0.46 2.16
C THR A 36 7.35 -0.18 1.81
N GLY A 37 8.18 0.03 2.80
CA GLY A 37 9.61 0.26 2.65
C GLY A 37 10.04 1.72 2.81
N GLY A 38 11.35 1.93 2.94
CA GLY A 38 11.92 3.25 3.26
C GLY A 38 11.62 4.34 2.24
N THR A 39 11.50 3.99 0.96
CA THR A 39 11.16 4.94 -0.11
C THR A 39 9.74 5.50 0.05
N MET A 40 8.82 4.71 0.61
CA MET A 40 7.43 5.10 0.77
C MET A 40 7.20 6.09 1.94
N VAL A 41 8.11 6.19 2.88
CA VAL A 41 8.00 7.12 4.01
C VAL A 41 7.77 8.56 3.55
N ASP A 42 8.55 9.04 2.59
CA ASP A 42 8.38 10.39 2.03
C ASP A 42 7.09 10.51 1.21
N VAL A 43 6.70 9.47 0.48
CA VAL A 43 5.43 9.46 -0.27
C VAL A 43 4.25 9.66 0.68
N TYR A 44 4.19 8.88 1.76
CA TYR A 44 3.08 8.98 2.73
C TYR A 44 3.13 10.28 3.52
N ARG A 45 4.30 10.80 3.86
CA ARG A 45 4.44 12.12 4.48
C ARG A 45 3.82 13.23 3.61
N PHE A 46 4.16 13.28 2.33
CA PHE A 46 3.56 14.23 1.39
C PHE A 46 2.07 14.01 1.20
N LEU A 47 1.63 12.74 1.13
CA LEU A 47 0.21 12.41 1.01
C LEU A 47 -0.58 12.91 2.22
N VAL A 48 -0.10 12.67 3.43
CA VAL A 48 -0.73 13.14 4.68
C VAL A 48 -0.84 14.67 4.70
N GLU A 49 0.21 15.40 4.27
CA GLU A 49 0.17 16.86 4.15
C GLU A 49 -0.94 17.31 3.18
N LEU A 50 -1.06 16.66 2.02
CA LEU A 50 -2.11 16.95 1.02
C LEU A 50 -3.51 16.66 1.57
N LEU A 51 -3.68 15.55 2.27
CA LEU A 51 -4.95 15.14 2.87
C LEU A 51 -5.40 16.14 3.94
N HIS A 52 -4.51 16.53 4.85
CA HIS A 52 -4.82 17.53 5.88
C HIS A 52 -5.13 18.90 5.30
N LYS A 53 -4.33 19.36 4.33
CA LYS A 53 -4.53 20.67 3.70
C LYS A 53 -5.87 20.79 3.00
N ASN A 54 -6.35 19.69 2.40
CA ASN A 54 -7.60 19.67 1.64
C ASN A 54 -8.77 19.09 2.44
N GLN A 55 -8.57 18.58 3.65
CA GLN A 55 -9.58 17.92 4.48
C GLN A 55 -10.37 16.85 3.70
N LEU A 56 -9.64 16.04 2.91
CA LEU A 56 -10.27 15.07 2.03
C LEU A 56 -10.95 13.96 2.85
N ASP A 57 -12.21 13.69 2.54
CA ASP A 57 -12.91 12.54 3.09
C ASP A 57 -12.42 11.26 2.40
N VAL A 58 -11.82 10.36 3.20
CA VAL A 58 -11.28 9.08 2.75
C VAL A 58 -11.99 7.88 3.41
N SER A 59 -13.14 8.11 4.05
CA SER A 59 -13.86 7.09 4.81
C SER A 59 -14.35 5.91 3.95
N ASP A 60 -14.59 6.14 2.65
CA ASP A 60 -15.02 5.13 1.69
C ASP A 60 -13.85 4.53 0.86
N VAL A 61 -12.64 5.05 1.02
CA VAL A 61 -11.45 4.53 0.33
C VAL A 61 -11.09 3.14 0.84
N ILE A 62 -10.77 2.23 -0.07
CA ILE A 62 -10.25 0.90 0.24
C ILE A 62 -8.75 0.86 -0.04
N THR A 63 -7.97 0.28 0.85
CA THR A 63 -6.54 0.08 0.62
C THR A 63 -6.14 -1.38 0.76
N PHE A 64 -5.20 -1.82 -0.09
CA PHE A 64 -4.59 -3.14 -0.06
C PHE A 64 -3.07 -3.01 -0.01
N ASN A 65 -2.41 -3.75 0.88
CA ASN A 65 -0.98 -4.01 0.80
C ASN A 65 -0.75 -5.42 0.24
N LEU A 66 0.34 -5.61 -0.49
CA LEU A 66 0.58 -6.87 -1.21
C LEU A 66 1.10 -8.00 -0.33
N ASP A 67 1.79 -7.66 0.75
CA ASP A 67 2.59 -8.60 1.52
C ASP A 67 2.63 -8.26 3.02
N GLU A 68 3.03 -9.25 3.83
CA GLU A 68 3.33 -9.13 5.25
C GLU A 68 4.38 -10.18 5.63
N TYR A 69 5.17 -9.90 6.65
CA TYR A 69 6.14 -10.85 7.19
C TYR A 69 5.47 -11.98 7.96
N VAL A 70 5.86 -13.20 7.63
CA VAL A 70 5.38 -14.41 8.33
C VAL A 70 5.89 -14.45 9.77
N GLY A 71 5.00 -14.82 10.69
CA GLY A 71 5.30 -14.96 12.12
C GLY A 71 5.19 -13.66 12.91
N LEU A 72 4.83 -12.55 12.29
CA LEU A 72 4.62 -11.28 12.97
C LEU A 72 3.13 -11.01 13.19
N THR A 73 2.79 -10.66 14.43
CA THR A 73 1.44 -10.13 14.73
C THR A 73 1.30 -8.70 14.20
N SER A 74 0.07 -8.25 13.99
CA SER A 74 -0.22 -6.88 13.52
C SER A 74 0.35 -5.76 14.40
N ASN A 75 0.56 -6.03 15.69
CA ASN A 75 1.13 -5.06 16.65
C ASN A 75 2.66 -5.12 16.75
N HIS A 76 3.31 -6.05 16.06
CA HIS A 76 4.77 -6.16 16.10
C HIS A 76 5.42 -4.96 15.40
N PRO A 77 6.41 -4.26 16.00
CA PRO A 77 6.98 -3.04 15.42
C PRO A 77 7.61 -3.20 14.03
N GLN A 78 7.93 -4.43 13.63
CA GLN A 78 8.48 -4.74 12.29
C GLN A 78 7.42 -5.26 11.31
N SER A 79 6.14 -5.38 11.72
CA SER A 79 5.09 -5.78 10.79
C SER A 79 4.72 -4.63 9.85
N TYR A 80 4.23 -4.96 8.67
CA TYR A 80 3.70 -3.96 7.75
C TYR A 80 2.38 -3.37 8.21
N HIS A 81 1.60 -4.10 9.00
CA HIS A 81 0.45 -3.53 9.72
C HIS A 81 0.88 -2.37 10.62
N TYR A 82 1.90 -2.58 11.46
CA TYR A 82 2.43 -1.53 12.33
C TYR A 82 2.97 -0.35 11.51
N TYR A 83 3.78 -0.64 10.49
CA TYR A 83 4.34 0.36 9.58
C TYR A 83 3.25 1.24 8.95
N MET A 84 2.22 0.64 8.35
CA MET A 84 1.14 1.40 7.70
C MET A 84 0.32 2.24 8.68
N ASN A 85 0.07 1.71 9.88
CA ASN A 85 -0.58 2.47 10.93
C ASN A 85 0.27 3.67 11.37
N ASP A 86 1.58 3.46 11.58
CA ASP A 86 2.48 4.51 12.06
C ASP A 86 2.65 5.64 11.06
N ILE A 87 2.87 5.33 9.78
CA ILE A 87 3.24 6.35 8.78
C ILE A 87 2.07 6.93 7.98
N LEU A 88 0.91 6.28 7.96
CA LEU A 88 -0.24 6.75 7.18
C LEU A 88 -1.52 6.81 8.00
N PHE A 89 -2.04 5.68 8.49
CA PHE A 89 -3.40 5.63 9.00
C PHE A 89 -3.58 6.41 10.31
N ASN A 90 -2.61 6.37 11.22
CA ASN A 90 -2.65 7.18 12.44
C ASN A 90 -2.31 8.66 12.18
N GLN A 91 -1.59 8.96 11.10
CA GLN A 91 -1.26 10.34 10.73
C GLN A 91 -2.45 11.06 10.09
N TYR A 92 -3.36 10.31 9.47
CA TYR A 92 -4.64 10.81 8.93
C TYR A 92 -5.78 9.84 9.30
N PRO A 93 -6.33 9.90 10.53
CA PRO A 93 -7.20 8.87 11.11
C PRO A 93 -8.65 8.93 10.60
N TYR A 94 -8.82 9.24 9.33
CA TYR A 94 -10.13 9.25 8.66
C TYR A 94 -10.32 8.08 7.69
N PHE A 95 -9.26 7.27 7.48
CA PHE A 95 -9.41 5.98 6.81
C PHE A 95 -10.21 5.02 7.68
N THR A 96 -11.15 4.31 7.08
CA THR A 96 -11.96 3.31 7.80
C THR A 96 -11.16 2.04 8.01
N THR A 97 -10.89 1.66 9.27
CA THR A 97 -10.02 0.51 9.62
C THR A 97 -10.47 -0.81 8.98
N THR A 98 -11.78 -1.02 8.82
CA THR A 98 -12.32 -2.23 8.17
C THR A 98 -12.23 -2.18 6.64
N ARG A 99 -11.63 -1.15 6.07
CA ARG A 99 -11.38 -0.97 4.64
C ARG A 99 -9.89 -0.88 4.30
N THR A 100 -9.02 -1.09 5.30
CA THR A 100 -7.56 -1.13 5.12
C THR A 100 -7.09 -2.57 5.28
N TYR A 101 -6.70 -3.19 4.18
CA TYR A 101 -6.40 -4.62 4.13
C TYR A 101 -4.91 -4.87 3.97
N ILE A 102 -4.39 -5.75 4.81
CA ILE A 102 -3.00 -6.24 4.79
C ILE A 102 -3.07 -7.74 5.09
N PRO A 103 -2.29 -8.61 4.43
CA PRO A 103 -2.27 -10.04 4.75
C PRO A 103 -1.91 -10.33 6.20
N ARG A 104 -2.38 -11.43 6.75
CA ARG A 104 -2.10 -11.83 8.13
C ARG A 104 -0.83 -12.68 8.19
N GLY A 105 0.27 -12.09 8.67
CA GLY A 105 1.53 -12.80 8.87
C GLY A 105 1.49 -13.83 10.01
N ASP A 106 0.53 -13.72 10.93
CA ASP A 106 0.32 -14.60 12.08
C ASP A 106 -0.76 -15.68 11.85
N ALA A 107 -1.18 -15.91 10.59
CA ALA A 107 -2.15 -16.94 10.27
C ALA A 107 -1.58 -18.35 10.51
N ASP A 108 -2.41 -19.27 11.06
CA ASP A 108 -2.02 -20.66 11.30
C ASP A 108 -1.75 -21.44 10.00
N ASP A 109 -2.46 -21.09 8.93
CA ASP A 109 -2.32 -21.66 7.59
C ASP A 109 -2.09 -20.52 6.59
N LEU A 110 -0.84 -20.38 6.16
CA LEU A 110 -0.41 -19.30 5.25
C LEU A 110 -0.95 -19.48 3.83
N ASP A 111 -1.08 -20.72 3.37
CA ASP A 111 -1.62 -20.99 2.04
C ASP A 111 -3.12 -20.66 1.98
N GLN A 112 -3.83 -20.91 3.07
CA GLN A 112 -5.23 -20.52 3.18
C GLN A 112 -5.38 -19.00 3.28
N GLU A 113 -4.49 -18.33 4.01
CA GLU A 113 -4.50 -16.88 4.11
C GLU A 113 -4.20 -16.21 2.76
N ALA A 114 -3.22 -16.70 2.00
CA ALA A 114 -2.94 -16.20 0.66
C ALA A 114 -4.18 -16.31 -0.26
N LYS A 115 -4.83 -17.47 -0.28
CA LYS A 115 -6.07 -17.68 -1.06
C LYS A 115 -7.21 -16.77 -0.59
N ARG A 116 -7.37 -16.60 0.73
CA ARG A 116 -8.37 -15.69 1.30
C ARG A 116 -8.12 -14.24 0.85
N TYR A 117 -6.85 -13.83 0.84
CA TYR A 117 -6.48 -12.47 0.47
C TYR A 117 -6.66 -12.21 -1.03
N GLU A 118 -6.27 -13.16 -1.89
CA GLU A 118 -6.57 -13.12 -3.33
C GLU A 118 -8.08 -13.00 -3.58
N GLN A 119 -8.89 -13.85 -2.94
CA GLN A 119 -10.34 -13.79 -3.07
C GLN A 119 -10.90 -12.44 -2.60
N LEU A 120 -10.36 -11.85 -1.54
CA LEU A 120 -10.76 -10.53 -1.07
C LEU A 120 -10.48 -9.45 -2.11
N ILE A 121 -9.33 -9.51 -2.77
CA ILE A 121 -8.98 -8.57 -3.86
C ILE A 121 -9.92 -8.77 -5.05
N ASP A 122 -10.23 -10.01 -5.41
CA ASP A 122 -11.17 -10.31 -6.49
C ASP A 122 -12.58 -9.78 -6.21
N GLU A 123 -13.06 -9.92 -4.97
CA GLU A 123 -14.40 -9.47 -4.55
C GLU A 123 -14.52 -7.94 -4.46
N LEU A 124 -13.51 -7.27 -3.96
CA LEU A 124 -13.54 -5.84 -3.69
C LEU A 124 -12.87 -4.99 -4.78
N GLY A 125 -11.97 -5.61 -5.57
CA GLY A 125 -11.20 -4.94 -6.63
C GLY A 125 -12.01 -4.69 -7.92
N PRO A 126 -11.34 -4.47 -9.03
CA PRO A 126 -9.88 -4.24 -9.13
C PRO A 126 -9.43 -2.95 -8.44
N VAL A 127 -8.12 -2.85 -8.15
CA VAL A 127 -7.52 -1.59 -7.67
C VAL A 127 -7.46 -0.55 -8.80
N ASP A 128 -7.71 0.71 -8.46
CA ASP A 128 -7.68 1.82 -9.43
C ASP A 128 -6.23 2.26 -9.71
N ILE A 129 -5.38 2.20 -8.69
CA ILE A 129 -3.96 2.50 -8.77
C ILE A 129 -3.17 1.59 -7.84
N GLN A 130 -2.10 0.97 -8.35
CA GLN A 130 -1.16 0.15 -7.59
C GLN A 130 0.20 0.81 -7.54
N ILE A 131 0.72 1.05 -6.34
CA ILE A 131 2.11 1.47 -6.13
C ILE A 131 2.99 0.24 -6.03
N LEU A 132 4.08 0.22 -6.79
CA LEU A 132 5.08 -0.83 -6.76
C LEU A 132 6.48 -0.20 -6.61
N GLY A 133 7.25 -0.70 -5.65
CA GLY A 133 8.68 -0.44 -5.56
C GLY A 133 9.45 -1.46 -6.41
N ILE A 134 10.62 -1.06 -6.91
CA ILE A 134 11.57 -1.98 -7.54
C ILE A 134 12.82 -2.01 -6.67
N GLY A 135 13.21 -3.19 -6.17
CA GLY A 135 14.42 -3.36 -5.40
C GLY A 135 15.70 -3.23 -6.26
N GLU A 136 16.84 -3.08 -5.62
CA GLU A 136 18.14 -2.95 -6.30
C GLU A 136 18.47 -4.14 -7.20
N ASN A 137 18.03 -5.34 -6.84
CA ASN A 137 18.18 -6.57 -7.63
C ASN A 137 17.01 -6.82 -8.59
N GLY A 138 16.03 -5.90 -8.66
CA GLY A 138 14.86 -6.00 -9.52
C GLY A 138 13.65 -6.71 -8.91
N HIS A 139 13.65 -7.04 -7.59
CA HIS A 139 12.49 -7.62 -6.93
C HIS A 139 11.32 -6.63 -6.89
N ILE A 140 10.10 -7.17 -6.91
CA ILE A 140 8.85 -6.42 -6.75
C ILE A 140 8.02 -7.13 -5.66
N GLY A 141 7.65 -6.42 -4.61
CA GLY A 141 7.07 -7.03 -3.42
C GLY A 141 8.05 -8.05 -2.84
N PHE A 142 7.59 -9.26 -2.51
CA PHE A 142 8.44 -10.38 -2.09
C PHE A 142 8.85 -11.31 -3.24
N ASN A 143 8.60 -10.91 -4.50
CA ASN A 143 9.00 -11.67 -5.68
C ASN A 143 10.45 -11.37 -6.06
N GLU A 144 11.35 -12.27 -5.71
CA GLU A 144 12.76 -12.21 -6.05
C GLU A 144 13.02 -12.63 -7.52
N PRO A 145 14.17 -12.24 -8.12
CA PRO A 145 14.54 -12.71 -9.44
C PRO A 145 14.52 -14.25 -9.52
N GLY A 146 13.73 -14.78 -10.45
CA GLY A 146 13.54 -16.22 -10.62
C GLY A 146 12.27 -16.79 -9.97
N THR A 147 11.48 -15.99 -9.26
CA THR A 147 10.15 -16.40 -8.81
C THR A 147 9.28 -16.78 -9.99
N ASP A 148 8.55 -17.91 -9.88
CA ASP A 148 7.60 -18.33 -10.90
C ASP A 148 6.47 -17.29 -11.03
N LEU A 149 6.18 -16.88 -12.27
CA LEU A 149 5.14 -15.90 -12.57
C LEU A 149 3.72 -16.39 -12.22
N ASN A 150 3.56 -17.70 -12.03
CA ASN A 150 2.28 -18.31 -11.63
C ASN A 150 2.26 -18.73 -10.16
N SER A 151 3.27 -18.33 -9.35
CA SER A 151 3.21 -18.57 -7.91
C SER A 151 2.10 -17.72 -7.29
N PRO A 152 1.34 -18.28 -6.33
CA PRO A 152 0.31 -17.55 -5.60
C PRO A 152 0.89 -16.44 -4.74
#